data_2be00f0a846fea2ecb9f39b2871b4b7d
#
_entry.id   2be00f0a846fea2ecb9f39b2871b4b7d
#
_cell.length_a   1.000
_cell.length_b   1.000
_cell.length_c   1.000
_cell.angle_alpha   90.00
_cell.angle_beta   90.00
_cell.angle_gamma   90.00
#
_symmetry.space_group_name_H-M   'P 1'
#
loop_
_entity.id
_entity.type
_entity.pdbx_description
1 polymer ?
#
loop_
_entity_poly.entity_id
_entity_poly.type
_entity_poly.pdbx_seq_one_letter_code
_entity_poly.pdbx_strand_id
1 'polypeptide(L)'
;MTVLHVDKDKITVPDGVLVRELAGDSVLLNLKSESYFGLDEVGTRMWAALTVSPSISVAFDTLLAEYDVEPERLRADLQNFTQKLVELGLLHVHAD
;
A
#
# COMPACT_ATOMS: atom_id res chain seq x y z
N MET A 1 -18.09 -6.25 6.46
CA MET A 1 -16.64 -6.16 6.22
C MET A 1 -16.38 -6.12 4.72
N THR A 2 -15.58 -5.17 4.28
CA THR A 2 -15.23 -5.08 2.87
C THR A 2 -14.10 -6.07 2.56
N VAL A 3 -14.31 -6.88 1.54
CA VAL A 3 -13.28 -7.81 1.07
C VAL A 3 -12.49 -7.11 -0.04
N LEU A 4 -11.17 -7.09 0.11
CA LEU A 4 -10.30 -6.54 -0.91
C LEU A 4 -10.05 -7.56 -2.01
N HIS A 5 -10.26 -7.14 -3.25
CA HIS A 5 -10.00 -7.98 -4.42
C HIS A 5 -8.65 -7.56 -5.01
N VAL A 6 -7.62 -8.35 -4.76
CA VAL A 6 -6.26 -8.03 -5.16
C VAL A 6 -6.12 -7.82 -6.67
N ASP A 7 -6.94 -8.52 -7.45
CA ASP A 7 -6.77 -8.53 -8.90
C ASP A 7 -7.31 -7.31 -9.63
N LYS A 8 -8.37 -6.69 -9.12
CA LYS A 8 -9.11 -5.67 -9.88
C LYS A 8 -9.12 -4.28 -9.24
N ASP A 9 -8.89 -4.20 -7.95
CA ASP A 9 -9.04 -2.95 -7.24
C ASP A 9 -7.93 -1.97 -7.58
N LYS A 10 -8.30 -0.71 -7.70
CA LYS A 10 -7.38 0.39 -7.96
C LYS A 10 -7.13 1.15 -6.68
N ILE A 11 -5.92 1.69 -6.58
CA ILE A 11 -5.48 2.43 -5.41
C ILE A 11 -5.31 3.89 -5.78
N THR A 12 -5.83 4.78 -4.95
CA THR A 12 -5.53 6.20 -5.04
C THR A 12 -5.08 6.72 -3.69
N VAL A 13 -4.26 7.77 -3.70
CA VAL A 13 -3.79 8.42 -2.49
C VAL A 13 -4.71 9.62 -2.23
N PRO A 14 -5.36 9.69 -1.05
CA PRO A 14 -6.22 10.82 -0.73
C PRO A 14 -5.46 12.15 -0.71
N ASP A 15 -6.15 13.25 -0.98
CA ASP A 15 -5.58 14.58 -0.84
C ASP A 15 -5.14 14.80 0.61
N GLY A 16 -4.00 15.45 0.80
CA GLY A 16 -3.48 15.71 2.13
C GLY A 16 -2.61 14.62 2.71
N VAL A 17 -2.37 13.56 1.95
CA VAL A 17 -1.42 12.52 2.36
C VAL A 17 -0.07 12.79 1.73
N LEU A 18 0.95 12.90 2.58
CA LEU A 18 2.33 13.14 2.17
C LEU A 18 3.21 11.98 2.57
N VAL A 19 4.29 11.78 1.81
CA VAL A 19 5.28 10.73 2.07
C VAL A 19 6.64 11.36 2.26
N ARG A 20 7.34 10.95 3.32
CA ARG A 20 8.74 11.33 3.58
C ARG A 20 9.58 10.07 3.61
N GLU A 21 10.57 10.00 2.75
CA GLU A 21 11.50 8.87 2.74
C GLU A 21 12.81 9.26 3.43
N LEU A 22 13.30 8.35 4.29
CA LEU A 22 14.55 8.52 5.02
C LEU A 22 15.29 7.18 5.04
N ALA A 23 16.38 7.10 4.28
CA ALA A 23 17.27 5.93 4.28
C ALA A 23 16.56 4.58 4.08
N GLY A 24 15.62 4.55 3.13
CA GLY A 24 14.90 3.32 2.82
C GLY A 24 13.58 3.15 3.58
N ASP A 25 13.44 3.79 4.73
CA ASP A 25 12.17 3.84 5.46
C ASP A 25 11.37 5.06 5.03
N SER A 26 10.10 5.10 5.40
CA SER A 26 9.28 6.26 5.10
C SER A 26 8.27 6.54 6.20
N VAL A 27 7.72 7.76 6.17
CA VAL A 27 6.63 8.15 7.05
C VAL A 27 5.52 8.70 6.18
N LEU A 28 4.31 8.18 6.38
CA LEU A 28 3.11 8.69 5.74
C LEU A 28 2.45 9.68 6.68
N LEU A 29 2.07 10.83 6.15
CA LEU A 29 1.44 11.90 6.94
C LEU A 29 0.08 12.19 6.35
N ASN A 30 -0.95 12.18 7.19
CA ASN A 30 -2.28 12.64 6.79
C ASN A 30 -2.53 13.98 7.44
N LEU A 31 -2.49 15.05 6.65
CA LEU A 31 -2.62 16.41 7.17
C LEU A 31 -4.01 16.72 7.69
N LYS A 32 -5.03 16.04 7.15
CA LYS A 32 -6.41 16.29 7.58
C LYS A 32 -6.70 15.71 8.96
N SER A 33 -6.21 14.52 9.24
CA SER A 33 -6.39 13.87 10.53
C SER A 33 -5.25 14.13 11.50
N GLU A 34 -4.17 14.77 11.03
CA GLU A 34 -2.96 15.03 11.80
C GLU A 34 -2.32 13.75 12.34
N SER A 35 -2.46 12.66 11.58
CA SER A 35 -1.88 11.37 11.94
C SER A 35 -0.70 11.05 11.05
N TYR A 36 0.14 10.15 11.54
CA TYR A 36 1.29 9.67 10.77
C TYR A 36 1.45 8.19 10.99
N PHE A 37 2.14 7.54 10.06
CA PHE A 37 2.37 6.11 10.11
C PHE A 37 3.73 5.79 9.51
N GLY A 38 4.59 5.14 10.30
CA GLY A 38 5.94 4.78 9.84
C GLY A 38 5.95 3.48 9.08
N LEU A 39 6.70 3.45 7.99
CA LEU A 39 6.91 2.25 7.17
C LEU A 39 8.39 1.87 7.21
N ASP A 40 8.65 0.58 7.41
CA ASP A 40 10.00 0.06 7.26
C ASP A 40 10.33 -0.08 5.77
N GLU A 41 11.47 -0.67 5.46
CA GLU A 41 11.91 -0.81 4.07
C GLU A 41 10.93 -1.60 3.22
N VAL A 42 10.39 -2.71 3.76
CA VAL A 42 9.42 -3.54 3.03
C VAL A 42 8.11 -2.78 2.83
N GLY A 43 7.60 -2.12 3.88
CA GLY A 43 6.39 -1.31 3.78
C GLY A 43 6.55 -0.15 2.80
N THR A 44 7.72 0.47 2.77
CA THR A 44 8.03 1.54 1.83
C THR A 44 7.95 1.04 0.39
N ARG A 45 8.49 -0.16 0.12
CA ARG A 45 8.41 -0.77 -1.21
C ARG A 45 6.97 -1.13 -1.58
N MET A 46 6.21 -1.67 -0.63
CA MET A 46 4.79 -1.97 -0.89
C MET A 46 4.01 -0.70 -1.23
N TRP A 47 4.23 0.36 -0.49
CA TRP A 47 3.60 1.66 -0.76
C TRP A 47 3.95 2.15 -2.16
N ALA A 48 5.23 2.11 -2.53
CA ALA A 48 5.68 2.56 -3.84
C ALA A 48 5.02 1.74 -4.95
N ALA A 49 4.99 0.42 -4.81
CA ALA A 49 4.38 -0.45 -5.81
C ALA A 49 2.88 -0.17 -5.96
N LEU A 50 2.16 -0.02 -4.83
CA LEU A 50 0.73 0.23 -4.84
C LEU A 50 0.38 1.57 -5.48
N THR A 51 1.17 2.61 -5.20
CA THR A 51 0.82 3.96 -5.63
C THR A 51 1.22 4.27 -7.07
N VAL A 52 2.15 3.51 -7.66
CA VAL A 52 2.54 3.70 -9.06
C VAL A 52 1.89 2.69 -10.00
N SER A 53 1.25 1.66 -9.47
CA SER A 53 0.66 0.60 -10.29
C SER A 53 -0.81 0.91 -10.59
N PRO A 54 -1.32 0.47 -11.77
CA PRO A 54 -2.72 0.72 -12.11
C PRO A 54 -3.71 -0.13 -11.31
N SER A 55 -3.25 -1.19 -10.65
CA SER A 55 -4.10 -2.04 -9.83
C SER A 55 -3.27 -2.75 -8.76
N ILE A 56 -3.95 -3.31 -7.77
CA ILE A 56 -3.28 -4.10 -6.73
C ILE A 56 -2.62 -5.34 -7.34
N SER A 57 -3.25 -5.93 -8.36
CA SER A 57 -2.69 -7.09 -9.06
C SER A 57 -1.32 -6.79 -9.67
N VAL A 58 -1.18 -5.64 -10.33
CA VAL A 58 0.11 -5.24 -10.93
C VAL A 58 1.13 -4.98 -9.83
N ALA A 59 0.72 -4.33 -8.74
CA ALA A 59 1.61 -4.11 -7.61
C ALA A 59 2.10 -5.44 -7.02
N PHE A 60 1.20 -6.41 -6.88
CA PHE A 60 1.54 -7.75 -6.40
C PHE A 60 2.59 -8.41 -7.30
N ASP A 61 2.37 -8.38 -8.62
CA ASP A 61 3.29 -8.99 -9.58
C ASP A 61 4.67 -8.32 -9.51
N THR A 62 4.72 -7.01 -9.39
CA THR A 62 5.96 -6.26 -9.27
C THR A 62 6.74 -6.68 -8.01
N LEU A 63 6.04 -6.77 -6.87
CA LEU A 63 6.66 -7.16 -5.61
C LEU A 63 7.09 -8.61 -5.62
N LEU A 64 6.32 -9.48 -6.24
CA LEU A 64 6.66 -10.90 -6.35
C LEU A 64 7.95 -11.11 -7.16
N ALA A 65 8.19 -10.27 -8.16
CA ALA A 65 9.40 -10.32 -8.94
C ALA A 65 10.62 -9.80 -8.16
N GLU A 66 10.42 -8.92 -7.19
CA GLU A 66 11.50 -8.33 -6.39
C GLU A 66 11.90 -9.19 -5.19
N TYR A 67 10.95 -9.90 -4.59
CA TYR A 67 11.18 -10.62 -3.35
C TYR A 67 11.06 -12.13 -3.56
N ASP A 68 11.94 -12.88 -2.93
CA ASP A 68 11.91 -14.34 -2.94
C ASP A 68 11.00 -14.82 -1.80
N VAL A 69 9.70 -14.73 -2.02
CA VAL A 69 8.68 -15.10 -1.02
C VAL A 69 7.61 -15.94 -1.68
N GLU A 70 6.86 -16.67 -0.86
CA GLU A 70 5.71 -17.43 -1.33
C GLU A 70 4.60 -16.49 -1.80
N PRO A 71 4.01 -16.73 -2.99
CA PRO A 71 2.96 -15.85 -3.51
C PRO A 71 1.77 -15.66 -2.55
N GLU A 72 1.34 -16.74 -1.89
CA GLU A 72 0.21 -16.67 -0.97
C GLU A 72 0.52 -15.79 0.23
N ARG A 73 1.75 -15.86 0.73
CA ARG A 73 2.16 -15.02 1.85
C ARG A 73 2.24 -13.56 1.45
N LEU A 74 2.82 -13.28 0.29
CA LEU A 74 2.89 -11.91 -0.20
C LEU A 74 1.50 -11.34 -0.41
N ARG A 75 0.58 -12.14 -0.95
CA ARG A 75 -0.81 -11.71 -1.15
C ARG A 75 -1.47 -11.33 0.17
N ALA A 76 -1.33 -12.18 1.19
CA ALA A 76 -1.88 -11.91 2.51
C ALA A 76 -1.26 -10.65 3.13
N ASP A 77 0.06 -10.52 3.05
CA ASP A 77 0.76 -9.37 3.60
C ASP A 77 0.34 -8.08 2.90
N LEU A 78 0.23 -8.11 1.58
CA LEU A 78 -0.18 -6.93 0.80
C LEU A 78 -1.62 -6.54 1.10
N GLN A 79 -2.53 -7.51 1.23
CA GLN A 79 -3.91 -7.25 1.60
C GLN A 79 -4.01 -6.62 2.99
N ASN A 80 -3.30 -7.18 3.96
CA ASN A 80 -3.29 -6.66 5.33
C ASN A 80 -2.71 -5.24 5.37
N PHE A 81 -1.63 -5.02 4.66
CA PHE A 81 -1.00 -3.71 4.56
C PHE A 81 -1.96 -2.68 3.95
N THR A 82 -2.56 -3.02 2.81
CA THR A 82 -3.50 -2.13 2.12
C THR A 82 -4.69 -1.82 3.00
N GLN A 83 -5.27 -2.83 3.63
CA GLN A 83 -6.42 -2.65 4.51
C GLN A 83 -6.09 -1.74 5.69
N LYS A 84 -4.93 -1.92 6.28
CA LYS A 84 -4.47 -1.07 7.39
C LYS A 84 -4.38 0.40 6.96
N LEU A 85 -3.81 0.64 5.79
CA LEU A 85 -3.67 2.02 5.29
C LEU A 85 -5.02 2.63 4.92
N VAL A 86 -5.95 1.84 4.41
CA VAL A 86 -7.32 2.31 4.15
C VAL A 86 -8.00 2.70 5.46
N GLU A 87 -7.87 1.89 6.50
CA GLU A 87 -8.45 2.18 7.81
C GLU A 87 -7.89 3.47 8.41
N LEU A 88 -6.63 3.76 8.14
CA LEU A 88 -5.96 4.97 8.63
C LEU A 88 -6.21 6.20 7.74
N GLY A 89 -6.95 6.05 6.66
CA GLY A 89 -7.22 7.16 5.75
C GLY A 89 -6.05 7.54 4.87
N LEU A 90 -5.09 6.62 4.69
CA LEU A 90 -3.87 6.89 3.92
C LEU A 90 -3.95 6.37 2.48
N LEU A 91 -4.90 5.49 2.19
CA LEU A 91 -5.17 4.99 0.86
C LEU A 91 -6.67 4.86 0.63
N HIS A 92 -7.09 5.01 -0.61
CA HIS A 92 -8.45 4.67 -1.06
C HIS A 92 -8.36 3.50 -2.03
N VAL A 93 -9.25 2.53 -1.87
CA VAL A 93 -9.37 1.39 -2.77
C VAL A 93 -10.68 1.54 -3.52
N HIS A 94 -10.61 1.48 -4.85
CA HIS A 94 -11.78 1.61 -5.72
C HIS A 94 -12.02 0.29 -6.44
N ALA A 95 -13.20 -0.26 -6.28
CA ALA A 95 -13.59 -1.45 -7.04
C ALA A 95 -13.66 -1.11 -8.52
N ASP A 96 -13.14 -1.99 -9.34
CA ASP A 96 -13.12 -1.79 -10.78
C ASP A 96 -14.46 -2.18 -11.42
#